data_5bab31e2c123430309067a1a6e5818e1
#
_entry.id   5bab31e2c123430309067a1a6e5818e1
#
_cell.length_a   1.000
_cell.length_b   1.000
_cell.length_c   1.000
_cell.angle_alpha   90.00
_cell.angle_beta   90.00
_cell.angle_gamma   90.00
#
_symmetry.space_group_name_H-M   'P 1'
#
loop_
_entity.id
_entity.type
_entity.pdbx_description
1 polymer ?
#
loop_
_entity_poly.entity_id
_entity_poly.type
_entity_poly.pdbx_seq_one_letter_code
_entity_poly.pdbx_strand_id
1 'polypeptide(L)'
;MVSSKYMIGVDIGTTSTKSVLFSIDGSIIASHGIEYPLYSPAPETAEQDPEEIFQAVIHTIKETIQSSNVQPVDILCVSFSSAMHSVIAVDEAGKPLTRCITWADNRSASWAEKIKNDMNGHEIYLRTGTPIHPMSPLSKLVWLKNEHDELFAKSYKFISIKEYVFYKLFKEYVIDYSIASATGMFNLKSLKWDEAALRVAGITDEKLSTVVPTTHSLIGINEELAREMNVLVTTPFIIGASDGVLSNLGVNAIEPGVVAITVGTSGAVRVVTNHPVTDPKGRTFCYALTEDLWVIGGPVNNGGMIFRWVRDQLCTLEVEHGKRLGKDPYEVLTEIAAKVNPGSDGLLFHPYLAGERAPLWNANARGSFFGLGLHHKKEHLIRAVLEGIIYNLYTVLLALKELIGEPKKIQATGGFARSEIWRQMMADIFHQDVYVPESFESSCLGAAILGLYSLGEVDTLHVVSNMVGANFYHEPNMESVEKYKDLTPIYIRLARHLEEEYESIAAFQKKWV
;
A
#
# COMPACT_ATOMS: atom_id res chain seq x y z
N MET A 1 -35.90 -14.50 -16.30
CA MET A 1 -34.57 -13.91 -16.50
C MET A 1 -33.90 -13.95 -15.15
N VAL A 2 -32.75 -14.60 -15.02
CA VAL A 2 -31.95 -14.52 -13.80
C VAL A 2 -31.49 -13.08 -13.69
N SER A 3 -31.88 -12.36 -12.63
CA SER A 3 -31.42 -10.99 -12.37
C SER A 3 -29.89 -11.03 -12.29
N SER A 4 -29.22 -10.28 -13.16
CA SER A 4 -27.76 -10.17 -13.09
C SER A 4 -27.41 -9.42 -11.80
N LYS A 5 -26.54 -9.99 -10.99
CA LYS A 5 -26.12 -9.42 -9.71
C LYS A 5 -24.76 -8.75 -9.87
N TYR A 6 -24.57 -7.62 -9.19
CA TYR A 6 -23.37 -6.80 -9.26
C TYR A 6 -22.86 -6.42 -7.88
N MET A 7 -21.59 -6.08 -7.81
CA MET A 7 -20.93 -5.63 -6.59
C MET A 7 -20.04 -4.41 -6.87
N ILE A 8 -19.94 -3.50 -5.92
CA ILE A 8 -19.09 -2.32 -6.02
C ILE A 8 -17.92 -2.47 -5.05
N GLY A 9 -16.70 -2.37 -5.57
CA GLY A 9 -15.49 -2.17 -4.79
C GLY A 9 -15.10 -0.70 -4.82
N VAL A 10 -14.90 -0.08 -3.66
CA VAL A 10 -14.47 1.31 -3.50
C VAL A 10 -13.08 1.31 -2.89
N ASP A 11 -12.12 2.00 -3.52
CA ASP A 11 -10.76 2.16 -2.99
C ASP A 11 -10.51 3.63 -2.64
N ILE A 12 -10.37 3.92 -1.35
CA ILE A 12 -10.05 5.24 -0.80
C ILE A 12 -8.52 5.33 -0.71
N GLY A 13 -7.88 5.75 -1.81
CA GLY A 13 -6.42 5.85 -1.89
C GLY A 13 -5.87 7.19 -1.39
N THR A 14 -4.54 7.35 -1.44
CA THR A 14 -3.85 8.58 -1.02
C THR A 14 -4.02 9.74 -2.00
N THR A 15 -4.22 9.48 -3.28
CA THR A 15 -4.31 10.53 -4.31
C THR A 15 -5.65 10.58 -5.01
N SER A 16 -6.48 9.56 -4.82
CA SER A 16 -7.79 9.45 -5.46
C SER A 16 -8.67 8.45 -4.74
N THR A 17 -9.99 8.60 -4.87
CA THR A 17 -10.96 7.53 -4.61
C THR A 17 -11.41 6.95 -5.94
N LYS A 18 -11.53 5.64 -6.01
CA LYS A 18 -12.02 4.92 -7.17
C LYS A 18 -13.12 3.95 -6.80
N SER A 19 -14.18 3.90 -7.59
CA SER A 19 -15.23 2.88 -7.51
C SER A 19 -15.23 2.04 -8.78
N VAL A 20 -15.38 0.73 -8.63
CA VAL A 20 -15.47 -0.23 -9.74
C VAL A 20 -16.67 -1.13 -9.52
N LEU A 21 -17.54 -1.19 -10.51
CA LEU A 21 -18.68 -2.10 -10.55
C LEU A 21 -18.27 -3.38 -11.27
N PHE A 22 -18.42 -4.49 -10.60
CA PHE A 22 -18.14 -5.83 -11.12
C PHE A 22 -19.42 -6.63 -11.26
N SER A 23 -19.50 -7.47 -12.28
CA SER A 23 -20.42 -8.62 -12.28
C SER A 23 -19.91 -9.70 -11.34
N ILE A 24 -20.76 -10.66 -10.98
CA ILE A 24 -20.43 -11.71 -10.00
C ILE A 24 -19.26 -12.62 -10.43
N ASP A 25 -18.92 -12.63 -11.70
CA ASP A 25 -17.76 -13.35 -12.26
C ASP A 25 -16.46 -12.55 -12.24
N GLY A 26 -16.47 -11.31 -11.69
CA GLY A 26 -15.31 -10.43 -11.59
C GLY A 26 -15.07 -9.54 -12.81
N SER A 27 -15.92 -9.60 -13.84
CA SER A 27 -15.80 -8.73 -15.02
C SER A 27 -16.13 -7.28 -14.65
N ILE A 28 -15.31 -6.34 -15.11
CA ILE A 28 -15.52 -4.90 -14.89
C ILE A 28 -16.62 -4.40 -15.82
N ILE A 29 -17.66 -3.81 -15.25
CA ILE A 29 -18.81 -3.23 -15.96
C ILE A 29 -18.63 -1.73 -16.15
N ALA A 30 -18.24 -1.02 -15.09
CA ALA A 30 -17.97 0.41 -15.09
C ALA A 30 -16.97 0.76 -14.01
N SER A 31 -16.30 1.88 -14.16
CA SER A 31 -15.44 2.44 -13.12
C SER A 31 -15.39 3.96 -13.20
N HIS A 32 -15.24 4.60 -12.06
CA HIS A 32 -15.03 6.03 -11.96
C HIS A 32 -14.03 6.36 -10.85
N GLY A 33 -13.14 7.35 -11.10
CA GLY A 33 -12.15 7.80 -10.14
C GLY A 33 -12.13 9.32 -10.04
N ILE A 34 -11.90 9.82 -8.82
CA ILE A 34 -11.76 11.25 -8.54
C ILE A 34 -10.47 11.47 -7.77
N GLU A 35 -9.61 12.32 -8.32
CA GLU A 35 -8.37 12.75 -7.67
C GLU A 35 -8.62 13.90 -6.69
N TYR A 36 -7.82 13.97 -5.63
CA TYR A 36 -7.80 15.06 -4.67
C TYR A 36 -6.38 15.40 -4.23
N PRO A 37 -6.15 16.64 -3.77
CA PRO A 37 -4.81 17.09 -3.44
C PRO A 37 -4.25 16.44 -2.17
N LEU A 38 -2.95 16.22 -2.16
CA LEU A 38 -2.16 16.02 -0.95
C LEU A 38 -1.58 17.37 -0.54
N TYR A 39 -2.00 17.88 0.61
CA TYR A 39 -1.52 19.17 1.13
C TYR A 39 -0.21 18.99 1.89
N SER A 40 0.84 19.66 1.42
CA SER A 40 2.19 19.61 2.01
C SER A 40 2.72 21.02 2.24
N PRO A 41 2.16 21.78 3.19
CA PRO A 41 2.56 23.16 3.46
C PRO A 41 3.99 23.29 4.02
N ALA A 42 4.55 22.19 4.52
CA ALA A 42 5.94 22.09 4.96
C ALA A 42 6.51 20.72 4.52
N PRO A 43 7.84 20.56 4.42
CA PRO A 43 8.47 19.34 3.88
C PRO A 43 8.06 18.03 4.58
N GLU A 44 7.79 18.08 5.88
CA GLU A 44 7.42 16.90 6.68
C GLU A 44 5.91 16.67 6.77
N THR A 45 5.10 17.59 6.24
CA THR A 45 3.63 17.56 6.32
C THR A 45 3.02 16.88 5.11
N ALA A 46 2.11 15.95 5.35
CA ALA A 46 1.32 15.31 4.30
C ALA A 46 -0.11 15.05 4.78
N GLU A 47 -1.03 15.91 4.38
CA GLU A 47 -2.41 15.94 4.86
C GLU A 47 -3.42 15.96 3.72
N GLN A 48 -4.66 15.56 4.03
CA GLN A 48 -5.79 15.60 3.11
C GLN A 48 -7.01 16.23 3.79
N ASP A 49 -7.93 16.76 3.01
CA ASP A 49 -9.23 17.19 3.53
C ASP A 49 -10.17 15.98 3.61
N PRO A 50 -10.64 15.58 4.81
CA PRO A 50 -11.51 14.41 4.93
C PRO A 50 -12.88 14.59 4.27
N GLU A 51 -13.36 15.83 4.15
CA GLU A 51 -14.65 16.11 3.47
C GLU A 51 -14.49 15.98 1.95
N GLU A 52 -13.39 16.46 1.35
CA GLU A 52 -13.10 16.23 -0.09
C GLU A 52 -13.10 14.74 -0.42
N ILE A 53 -12.47 13.91 0.45
CA ILE A 53 -12.46 12.46 0.26
C ILE A 53 -13.86 11.85 0.41
N PHE A 54 -14.65 12.29 1.41
CA PHE A 54 -16.02 11.83 1.58
C PHE A 54 -16.87 12.14 0.34
N GLN A 55 -16.79 13.36 -0.18
CA GLN A 55 -17.48 13.75 -1.40
C GLN A 55 -17.03 12.94 -2.63
N ALA A 56 -15.73 12.64 -2.72
CA ALA A 56 -15.20 11.78 -3.77
C ALA A 56 -15.78 10.36 -3.70
N VAL A 57 -15.95 9.79 -2.49
CA VAL A 57 -16.61 8.49 -2.30
C VAL A 57 -18.04 8.52 -2.83
N ILE A 58 -18.84 9.52 -2.44
CA ILE A 58 -20.24 9.66 -2.88
C ILE A 58 -20.30 9.76 -4.41
N HIS A 59 -19.49 10.66 -4.99
CA HIS A 59 -19.48 10.91 -6.43
C HIS A 59 -19.01 9.72 -7.26
N THR A 60 -17.95 9.02 -6.83
CA THR A 60 -17.45 7.87 -7.59
C THR A 60 -18.45 6.74 -7.62
N ILE A 61 -19.14 6.43 -6.50
CA ILE A 61 -20.20 5.41 -6.47
C ILE A 61 -21.33 5.80 -7.43
N LYS A 62 -21.82 7.03 -7.34
CA LYS A 62 -22.88 7.57 -8.21
C LYS A 62 -22.54 7.42 -9.69
N GLU A 63 -21.39 7.96 -10.12
CA GLU A 63 -20.99 7.98 -11.52
C GLU A 63 -20.73 6.55 -12.06
N THR A 64 -20.19 5.67 -11.23
CA THR A 64 -19.99 4.26 -11.59
C THR A 64 -21.33 3.56 -11.86
N ILE A 65 -22.34 3.78 -11.01
CA ILE A 65 -23.68 3.20 -11.20
C ILE A 65 -24.37 3.82 -12.43
N GLN A 66 -24.34 5.14 -12.56
CA GLN A 66 -25.02 5.84 -13.66
C GLN A 66 -24.44 5.47 -15.03
N SER A 67 -23.10 5.33 -15.13
CA SER A 67 -22.45 4.95 -16.39
C SER A 67 -22.67 3.49 -16.78
N SER A 68 -23.04 2.63 -15.83
CA SER A 68 -23.22 1.19 -16.05
C SER A 68 -24.60 0.81 -16.60
N ASN A 69 -25.62 1.66 -16.45
CA ASN A 69 -27.05 1.37 -16.67
C ASN A 69 -27.60 0.23 -15.77
N VAL A 70 -26.89 -0.17 -14.72
CA VAL A 70 -27.35 -1.17 -13.74
C VAL A 70 -28.38 -0.53 -12.79
N GLN A 71 -29.41 -1.30 -12.44
CA GLN A 71 -30.42 -0.82 -11.51
C GLN A 71 -29.94 -0.97 -10.06
N PRO A 72 -30.26 -0.03 -9.15
CA PRO A 72 -29.86 -0.12 -7.75
C PRO A 72 -30.24 -1.42 -7.05
N VAL A 73 -31.36 -2.04 -7.45
CA VAL A 73 -31.84 -3.32 -6.88
C VAL A 73 -30.96 -4.52 -7.25
N ASP A 74 -30.16 -4.41 -8.31
CA ASP A 74 -29.26 -5.47 -8.76
C ASP A 74 -27.88 -5.38 -8.10
N ILE A 75 -27.61 -4.33 -7.28
CA ILE A 75 -26.36 -4.15 -6.53
C ILE A 75 -26.46 -4.89 -5.20
N LEU A 76 -25.63 -5.92 -5.04
CA LEU A 76 -25.58 -6.75 -3.83
C LEU A 76 -24.97 -6.01 -2.65
N CYS A 77 -23.87 -5.30 -2.87
CA CYS A 77 -23.17 -4.55 -1.83
C CYS A 77 -22.23 -3.49 -2.39
N VAL A 78 -21.83 -2.59 -1.49
CA VAL A 78 -20.71 -1.67 -1.66
C VAL A 78 -19.66 -2.04 -0.61
N SER A 79 -18.47 -2.43 -1.03
CA SER A 79 -17.39 -2.89 -0.13
C SER A 79 -16.14 -2.01 -0.29
N PHE A 80 -15.44 -1.75 0.82
CA PHE A 80 -14.42 -0.72 0.90
C PHE A 80 -13.02 -1.26 1.06
N SER A 81 -12.11 -0.69 0.29
CA SER A 81 -10.67 -0.67 0.47
C SER A 81 -10.25 0.74 0.87
N SER A 82 -9.22 0.88 1.69
CA SER A 82 -8.72 2.20 2.07
C SER A 82 -7.23 2.20 2.35
N ALA A 83 -6.57 3.32 2.02
CA ALA A 83 -5.26 3.64 2.53
C ALA A 83 -5.25 3.58 4.07
N MET A 84 -4.16 3.07 4.63
CA MET A 84 -3.99 2.87 6.06
C MET A 84 -3.14 3.98 6.70
N HIS A 85 -3.01 3.93 8.03
CA HIS A 85 -2.14 4.80 8.84
C HIS A 85 -2.57 6.28 8.95
N SER A 86 -3.75 6.65 8.48
CA SER A 86 -4.24 8.02 8.65
C SER A 86 -4.77 8.27 10.07
N VAL A 87 -4.71 9.54 10.50
CA VAL A 87 -5.28 10.02 11.77
C VAL A 87 -6.03 11.32 11.54
N ILE A 88 -7.26 11.37 12.04
CA ILE A 88 -8.10 12.56 12.14
C ILE A 88 -8.54 12.68 13.59
N ALA A 89 -8.26 13.82 14.23
CA ALA A 89 -8.86 14.15 15.51
C ALA A 89 -10.25 14.76 15.28
N VAL A 90 -11.27 14.28 15.98
CA VAL A 90 -12.64 14.79 15.87
C VAL A 90 -13.19 15.21 17.22
N ASP A 91 -14.15 16.17 17.22
CA ASP A 91 -14.90 16.57 18.41
C ASP A 91 -16.11 15.62 18.67
N GLU A 92 -16.88 15.89 19.73
CA GLU A 92 -18.07 15.09 20.10
C GLU A 92 -19.16 15.07 19.01
N ALA A 93 -19.23 16.09 18.17
CA ALA A 93 -20.14 16.14 17.04
C ALA A 93 -19.63 15.39 15.79
N GLY A 94 -18.40 14.85 15.85
CA GLY A 94 -17.73 14.18 14.73
C GLY A 94 -17.14 15.17 13.71
N LYS A 95 -16.99 16.44 14.09
CA LYS A 95 -16.35 17.44 13.23
C LYS A 95 -14.84 17.31 13.33
N PRO A 96 -14.11 17.29 12.20
CA PRO A 96 -12.65 17.25 12.20
C PRO A 96 -12.04 18.47 12.89
N LEU A 97 -11.13 18.22 13.84
CA LEU A 97 -10.27 19.21 14.49
C LEU A 97 -8.92 19.30 13.77
N THR A 98 -8.56 18.28 13.02
CA THR A 98 -7.38 18.24 12.14
C THR A 98 -7.80 17.86 10.72
N ARG A 99 -6.94 18.13 9.76
CA ARG A 99 -6.97 17.40 8.48
C ARG A 99 -6.67 15.92 8.71
N CYS A 100 -6.88 15.10 7.70
CA CYS A 100 -6.46 13.70 7.66
C CYS A 100 -4.93 13.65 7.54
N ILE A 101 -4.22 13.34 8.63
CA ILE A 101 -2.77 13.19 8.68
C ILE A 101 -2.43 11.83 8.07
N THR A 102 -1.80 11.80 6.89
CA THR A 102 -1.60 10.57 6.10
C THR A 102 -0.39 9.75 6.54
N TRP A 103 -0.20 8.56 5.94
CA TRP A 103 0.97 7.72 6.15
C TRP A 103 2.30 8.38 5.74
N ALA A 104 2.25 9.35 4.82
CA ALA A 104 3.43 10.06 4.31
C ALA A 104 3.87 11.23 5.20
N ASP A 105 3.09 11.57 6.23
CA ASP A 105 3.43 12.63 7.18
C ASP A 105 4.54 12.17 8.13
N ASN A 106 5.61 12.96 8.22
CA ASN A 106 6.81 12.65 8.99
C ASN A 106 7.02 13.53 10.24
N ARG A 107 6.06 14.39 10.60
CA ARG A 107 6.18 15.27 11.77
C ARG A 107 6.40 14.53 13.09
N SER A 108 5.93 13.30 13.20
CA SER A 108 6.13 12.43 14.36
C SER A 108 7.46 11.66 14.39
N ALA A 109 8.41 11.93 13.47
CA ALA A 109 9.63 11.13 13.33
C ALA A 109 10.48 11.07 14.61
N SER A 110 10.68 12.21 15.29
CA SER A 110 11.44 12.28 16.55
C SER A 110 10.77 11.46 17.67
N TRP A 111 9.44 11.42 17.68
CA TRP A 111 8.67 10.63 18.65
C TRP A 111 8.66 9.14 18.31
N ALA A 112 8.67 8.77 17.05
CA ALA A 112 8.86 7.37 16.64
C ALA A 112 10.20 6.83 17.16
N GLU A 113 11.29 7.59 17.04
CA GLU A 113 12.60 7.20 17.60
C GLU A 113 12.57 7.09 19.14
N LYS A 114 11.89 8.00 19.84
CA LYS A 114 11.71 7.89 21.30
C LYS A 114 10.90 6.66 21.69
N ILE A 115 9.82 6.34 20.97
CA ILE A 115 9.04 5.11 21.22
C ILE A 115 9.95 3.88 21.05
N LYS A 116 10.74 3.85 19.98
CA LYS A 116 11.66 2.76 19.65
C LYS A 116 12.69 2.53 20.76
N ASN A 117 13.34 3.61 21.24
CA ASN A 117 14.48 3.53 22.12
C ASN A 117 14.10 3.53 23.61
N ASP A 118 13.07 4.31 24.01
CA ASP A 118 12.80 4.65 25.42
C ASP A 118 11.47 4.08 25.94
N MET A 119 10.55 3.60 25.05
CA MET A 119 9.20 3.22 25.43
C MET A 119 8.87 1.75 25.05
N ASN A 120 9.85 0.87 25.00
CA ASN A 120 9.70 -0.54 24.64
C ASN A 120 9.02 -0.76 23.27
N GLY A 121 9.34 0.08 22.29
CA GLY A 121 8.71 0.05 20.97
C GLY A 121 8.79 -1.30 20.27
N HIS A 122 9.91 -2.02 20.41
CA HIS A 122 10.07 -3.34 19.83
C HIS A 122 9.08 -4.37 20.42
N GLU A 123 8.82 -4.35 21.73
CA GLU A 123 7.84 -5.22 22.37
C GLU A 123 6.40 -4.88 21.93
N ILE A 124 6.11 -3.60 21.70
CA ILE A 124 4.83 -3.16 21.12
C ILE A 124 4.71 -3.72 19.70
N TYR A 125 5.75 -3.54 18.87
CA TYR A 125 5.78 -4.07 17.51
C TYR A 125 5.52 -5.59 17.49
N LEU A 126 6.17 -6.38 18.35
CA LEU A 126 5.99 -7.83 18.38
C LEU A 126 4.54 -8.27 18.65
N ARG A 127 3.75 -7.44 19.36
CA ARG A 127 2.33 -7.72 19.62
C ARG A 127 1.40 -7.15 18.58
N THR A 128 1.75 -5.99 18.00
CA THR A 128 0.87 -5.23 17.09
C THR A 128 1.18 -5.45 15.61
N GLY A 129 2.38 -5.94 15.28
CA GLY A 129 2.83 -6.16 13.91
C GLY A 129 3.07 -4.89 13.10
N THR A 130 2.93 -3.70 13.70
CA THR A 130 3.18 -2.43 13.01
C THR A 130 4.55 -1.89 13.39
N PRO A 131 5.46 -1.70 12.43
CA PRO A 131 6.76 -1.10 12.69
C PRO A 131 6.63 0.28 13.36
N ILE A 132 7.52 0.55 14.32
CA ILE A 132 7.57 1.87 14.95
C ILE A 132 8.20 2.84 13.95
N HIS A 133 7.33 3.65 13.35
CA HIS A 133 7.68 4.57 12.26
C HIS A 133 6.73 5.78 12.30
N PRO A 134 7.10 6.98 11.83
CA PRO A 134 6.21 8.14 11.81
C PRO A 134 4.90 7.91 11.01
N MET A 135 4.89 6.95 10.08
CA MET A 135 3.66 6.61 9.36
C MET A 135 2.53 6.13 10.27
N SER A 136 2.85 5.47 11.41
CA SER A 136 1.84 4.81 12.24
C SER A 136 1.04 5.79 13.10
N PRO A 137 -0.25 5.55 13.31
CA PRO A 137 -1.09 6.32 14.22
C PRO A 137 -0.53 6.39 15.64
N LEU A 138 0.06 5.32 16.18
CA LEU A 138 0.72 5.34 17.48
C LEU A 138 1.73 6.49 17.60
N SER A 139 2.64 6.62 16.64
CA SER A 139 3.66 7.69 16.64
C SER A 139 3.03 9.07 16.50
N LYS A 140 1.98 9.21 15.68
CA LYS A 140 1.24 10.47 15.51
C LYS A 140 0.51 10.89 16.77
N LEU A 141 -0.10 9.96 17.50
CA LEU A 141 -0.79 10.27 18.76
C LEU A 141 0.19 10.71 19.85
N VAL A 142 1.36 10.06 19.94
CA VAL A 142 2.43 10.49 20.88
C VAL A 142 2.91 11.90 20.53
N TRP A 143 3.10 12.18 19.25
CA TRP A 143 3.45 13.53 18.77
C TRP A 143 2.37 14.56 19.11
N LEU A 144 1.09 14.28 18.78
CA LEU A 144 -0.03 15.18 19.08
C LEU A 144 -0.15 15.47 20.58
N LYS A 145 -0.01 14.44 21.42
CA LYS A 145 -0.06 14.58 22.87
C LYS A 145 0.99 15.53 23.43
N ASN A 146 2.20 15.51 22.86
CA ASN A 146 3.34 16.25 23.43
C ASN A 146 3.57 17.62 22.78
N GLU A 147 3.15 17.82 21.53
CA GLU A 147 3.37 19.07 20.80
C GLU A 147 2.08 19.84 20.51
N HIS A 148 0.92 19.20 20.68
CA HIS A 148 -0.42 19.78 20.45
C HIS A 148 -1.40 19.38 21.55
N ASP A 149 -1.00 19.51 22.81
CA ASP A 149 -1.68 19.04 24.01
C ASP A 149 -3.11 19.57 24.15
N GLU A 150 -3.36 20.84 23.83
CA GLU A 150 -4.71 21.43 23.85
C GLU A 150 -5.64 20.75 22.82
N LEU A 151 -5.15 20.50 21.61
CA LEU A 151 -5.89 19.80 20.57
C LEU A 151 -6.16 18.36 21.00
N PHE A 152 -5.13 17.69 21.51
CA PHE A 152 -5.22 16.30 21.98
C PHE A 152 -6.26 16.17 23.10
N ALA A 153 -6.27 17.07 24.06
CA ALA A 153 -7.23 17.09 25.17
C ALA A 153 -8.68 17.33 24.71
N LYS A 154 -8.88 18.21 23.73
CA LYS A 154 -10.21 18.51 23.13
C LYS A 154 -10.74 17.41 22.21
N SER A 155 -9.87 16.50 21.76
CA SER A 155 -10.28 15.44 20.85
C SER A 155 -11.19 14.44 21.54
N TYR A 156 -12.38 14.22 20.96
CA TYR A 156 -13.30 13.19 21.40
C TYR A 156 -12.81 11.81 20.95
N LYS A 157 -12.46 11.66 19.63
CA LYS A 157 -11.88 10.44 19.07
C LYS A 157 -10.74 10.74 18.11
N PHE A 158 -9.89 9.73 17.89
CA PHE A 158 -8.87 9.68 16.86
C PHE A 158 -9.25 8.55 15.88
N ILE A 159 -9.53 8.92 14.64
CA ILE A 159 -10.08 8.00 13.63
C ILE A 159 -9.29 8.04 12.33
N SER A 160 -9.39 7.00 11.51
CA SER A 160 -8.88 6.98 10.14
C SER A 160 -9.85 7.62 9.16
N ILE A 161 -9.38 7.81 7.91
CA ILE A 161 -10.25 8.31 6.84
C ILE A 161 -11.42 7.36 6.55
N LYS A 162 -11.23 6.04 6.60
CA LYS A 162 -12.31 5.07 6.41
C LYS A 162 -13.35 5.18 7.52
N GLU A 163 -12.92 5.30 8.77
CA GLU A 163 -13.81 5.50 9.92
C GLU A 163 -14.60 6.81 9.78
N TYR A 164 -13.96 7.89 9.30
CA TYR A 164 -14.63 9.15 9.02
C TYR A 164 -15.75 8.99 7.99
N VAL A 165 -15.48 8.30 6.88
CA VAL A 165 -16.48 7.99 5.84
C VAL A 165 -17.63 7.19 6.43
N PHE A 166 -17.38 6.13 7.19
CA PHE A 166 -18.42 5.32 7.82
C PHE A 166 -19.22 6.09 8.87
N TYR A 167 -18.57 6.94 9.67
CA TYR A 167 -19.29 7.83 10.58
C TYR A 167 -20.21 8.81 9.85
N LYS A 168 -19.77 9.36 8.73
CA LYS A 168 -20.62 10.24 7.91
C LYS A 168 -21.84 9.50 7.33
N LEU A 169 -21.67 8.25 6.90
CA LEU A 169 -22.71 7.42 6.30
C LEU A 169 -23.71 6.88 7.34
N PHE A 170 -23.24 6.39 8.50
CA PHE A 170 -24.03 5.61 9.44
C PHE A 170 -24.10 6.19 10.86
N LYS A 171 -23.31 7.22 11.18
CA LYS A 171 -23.14 7.77 12.53
C LYS A 171 -22.57 6.77 13.56
N GLU A 172 -21.82 5.80 13.08
CA GLU A 172 -21.16 4.80 13.90
C GLU A 172 -19.63 4.91 13.78
N TYR A 173 -18.94 4.85 14.92
CA TYR A 173 -17.48 4.77 14.98
C TYR A 173 -17.03 3.31 15.00
N VAL A 174 -16.75 2.75 13.84
CA VAL A 174 -16.28 1.37 13.65
C VAL A 174 -14.96 1.35 12.88
N ILE A 175 -14.07 0.45 13.28
CA ILE A 175 -12.78 0.21 12.62
C ILE A 175 -12.62 -1.29 12.37
N ASP A 176 -12.27 -1.68 11.15
CA ASP A 176 -12.02 -3.08 10.83
C ASP A 176 -10.65 -3.56 11.34
N TYR A 177 -10.50 -4.88 11.50
CA TYR A 177 -9.26 -5.51 11.98
C TYR A 177 -8.03 -5.11 11.17
N SER A 178 -8.16 -4.90 9.86
CA SER A 178 -7.03 -4.56 8.98
C SER A 178 -6.52 -3.14 9.24
N ILE A 179 -7.41 -2.16 9.26
CA ILE A 179 -7.04 -0.77 9.60
C ILE A 179 -6.59 -0.66 11.06
N ALA A 180 -7.27 -1.35 11.99
CA ALA A 180 -6.89 -1.38 13.40
C ALA A 180 -5.47 -1.94 13.58
N SER A 181 -5.14 -3.06 12.92
CA SER A 181 -3.80 -3.64 12.97
C SER A 181 -2.71 -2.71 12.43
N ALA A 182 -3.04 -1.84 11.47
CA ALA A 182 -2.10 -0.86 10.93
C ALA A 182 -1.91 0.39 11.82
N THR A 183 -2.59 0.48 12.98
CA THR A 183 -2.45 1.64 13.88
C THR A 183 -1.20 1.59 14.76
N GLY A 184 -0.63 0.40 15.00
CA GLY A 184 0.41 0.17 16.01
C GLY A 184 -0.15 0.04 17.44
N MET A 185 -1.48 -0.03 17.59
CA MET A 185 -2.17 -0.11 18.89
C MET A 185 -3.10 -1.32 19.01
N PHE A 186 -3.16 -2.18 17.99
CA PHE A 186 -4.04 -3.35 17.96
C PHE A 186 -3.24 -4.64 18.15
N ASN A 187 -3.65 -5.48 19.09
CA ASN A 187 -2.99 -6.74 19.39
C ASN A 187 -3.47 -7.84 18.43
N LEU A 188 -2.56 -8.37 17.62
CA LEU A 188 -2.86 -9.33 16.55
C LEU A 188 -3.40 -10.68 17.05
N LYS A 189 -3.06 -11.09 18.28
CA LYS A 189 -3.50 -12.39 18.83
C LYS A 189 -4.85 -12.31 19.49
N SER A 190 -5.10 -11.24 20.26
CA SER A 190 -6.37 -11.06 20.97
C SER A 190 -7.45 -10.39 20.11
N LEU A 191 -7.09 -9.80 18.96
CA LEU A 191 -7.94 -9.01 18.08
C LEU A 191 -8.65 -7.86 18.83
N LYS A 192 -7.90 -7.20 19.72
CA LYS A 192 -8.35 -6.09 20.58
C LYS A 192 -7.27 -5.01 20.64
N TRP A 193 -7.62 -3.85 21.16
CA TRP A 193 -6.65 -2.81 21.46
C TRP A 193 -5.58 -3.29 22.44
N ASP A 194 -4.31 -2.97 22.20
CA ASP A 194 -3.17 -3.34 23.05
C ASP A 194 -2.99 -2.30 24.16
N GLU A 195 -3.27 -2.67 25.39
CA GLU A 195 -3.20 -1.76 26.54
C GLU A 195 -1.84 -1.07 26.73
N ALA A 196 -0.74 -1.75 26.42
CA ALA A 196 0.58 -1.16 26.54
C ALA A 196 0.83 -0.10 25.49
N ALA A 197 0.38 -0.33 24.26
CA ALA A 197 0.44 0.66 23.19
C ALA A 197 -0.48 1.85 23.47
N LEU A 198 -1.69 1.64 24.01
CA LEU A 198 -2.59 2.70 24.42
C LEU A 198 -1.97 3.57 25.54
N ARG A 199 -1.30 2.96 26.52
CA ARG A 199 -0.57 3.72 27.56
C ARG A 199 0.53 4.61 26.98
N VAL A 200 1.28 4.13 25.98
CA VAL A 200 2.29 4.91 25.28
C VAL A 200 1.65 6.07 24.50
N ALA A 201 0.56 5.81 23.78
CA ALA A 201 -0.22 6.84 23.10
C ALA A 201 -0.85 7.86 24.08
N GLY A 202 -1.06 7.46 25.33
CA GLY A 202 -1.67 8.30 26.39
C GLY A 202 -3.18 8.43 26.24
N ILE A 203 -3.85 7.38 25.75
CA ILE A 203 -5.30 7.32 25.56
C ILE A 203 -5.87 6.03 26.18
N THR A 204 -7.19 5.98 26.27
CA THR A 204 -7.97 4.75 26.49
C THR A 204 -8.64 4.34 25.18
N ASP A 205 -9.16 3.13 25.13
CA ASP A 205 -9.93 2.62 23.98
C ASP A 205 -11.19 3.45 23.68
N GLU A 206 -11.73 4.16 24.67
CA GLU A 206 -12.82 5.12 24.48
C GLU A 206 -12.51 6.24 23.48
N LYS A 207 -11.23 6.57 23.28
CA LYS A 207 -10.78 7.55 22.26
C LYS A 207 -10.68 6.96 20.86
N LEU A 208 -10.92 5.66 20.70
CA LEU A 208 -10.85 4.94 19.44
C LEU A 208 -12.23 4.39 19.05
N SER A 209 -12.36 3.92 17.82
CA SER A 209 -13.57 3.27 17.31
C SER A 209 -13.72 1.84 17.82
N THR A 210 -14.95 1.32 17.75
CA THR A 210 -15.24 -0.09 18.04
C THR A 210 -14.62 -0.98 16.97
N VAL A 211 -13.83 -1.96 17.41
CA VAL A 211 -13.18 -2.90 16.49
C VAL A 211 -14.17 -3.93 16.00
N VAL A 212 -14.23 -4.13 14.69
CA VAL A 212 -15.13 -5.08 14.01
C VAL A 212 -14.37 -5.94 13.00
N PRO A 213 -14.90 -7.13 12.63
CA PRO A 213 -14.34 -7.91 11.52
C PRO A 213 -14.33 -7.13 10.20
N THR A 214 -13.42 -7.47 9.29
CA THR A 214 -13.37 -6.90 7.93
C THR A 214 -14.63 -7.20 7.10
N THR A 215 -15.38 -8.23 7.49
CA THR A 215 -16.66 -8.64 6.91
C THR A 215 -17.85 -7.92 7.51
N HIS A 216 -17.65 -6.98 8.45
CA HIS A 216 -18.75 -6.29 9.10
C HIS A 216 -19.56 -5.47 8.09
N SER A 217 -20.88 -5.64 8.13
CA SER A 217 -21.85 -5.04 7.22
C SER A 217 -22.74 -4.04 7.96
N LEU A 218 -22.89 -2.84 7.38
CA LEU A 218 -23.84 -1.84 7.84
C LEU A 218 -24.93 -1.64 6.79
N ILE A 219 -26.17 -1.47 7.26
CA ILE A 219 -27.37 -1.28 6.45
C ILE A 219 -28.15 -0.09 7.03
N GLY A 220 -28.95 0.56 6.22
CA GLY A 220 -29.80 1.66 6.70
C GLY A 220 -29.09 3.01 6.57
N ILE A 221 -28.38 3.21 5.49
CA ILE A 221 -27.81 4.52 5.15
C ILE A 221 -28.89 5.59 5.06
N ASN A 222 -28.53 6.83 5.38
CA ASN A 222 -29.45 7.97 5.26
C ASN A 222 -30.07 8.05 3.85
N GLU A 223 -31.39 8.30 3.76
CA GLU A 223 -32.15 8.34 2.49
C GLU A 223 -31.62 9.38 1.49
N GLU A 224 -31.13 10.51 1.95
CA GLU A 224 -30.57 11.56 1.10
C GLU A 224 -29.27 11.08 0.44
N LEU A 225 -28.37 10.48 1.22
CA LEU A 225 -27.13 9.91 0.72
C LEU A 225 -27.38 8.69 -0.19
N ALA A 226 -28.36 7.85 0.14
CA ALA A 226 -28.76 6.73 -0.72
C ALA A 226 -29.23 7.21 -2.10
N ARG A 227 -30.07 8.24 -2.14
CA ARG A 227 -30.53 8.87 -3.40
C ARG A 227 -29.37 9.51 -4.15
N GLU A 228 -28.47 10.20 -3.45
CA GLU A 228 -27.34 10.87 -4.07
C GLU A 228 -26.40 9.86 -4.75
N MET A 229 -26.08 8.74 -4.09
CA MET A 229 -25.25 7.68 -4.64
C MET A 229 -25.97 6.75 -5.63
N ASN A 230 -27.29 6.86 -5.76
CA ASN A 230 -28.11 5.95 -6.55
C ASN A 230 -28.06 4.49 -6.07
N VAL A 231 -28.11 4.28 -4.75
CA VAL A 231 -28.20 2.97 -4.09
C VAL A 231 -29.48 2.85 -3.28
N LEU A 232 -29.89 1.65 -2.88
CA LEU A 232 -31.01 1.47 -1.96
C LEU A 232 -30.58 1.73 -0.51
N VAL A 233 -31.50 2.22 0.32
CA VAL A 233 -31.28 2.33 1.79
C VAL A 233 -30.91 0.98 2.39
N THR A 234 -31.41 -0.11 1.81
CA THR A 234 -31.15 -1.48 2.21
C THR A 234 -29.89 -2.10 1.61
N THR A 235 -29.18 -1.40 0.72
CA THR A 235 -27.90 -1.92 0.17
C THR A 235 -26.88 -2.07 1.30
N PRO A 236 -26.29 -3.26 1.48
CA PRO A 236 -25.24 -3.48 2.49
C PRO A 236 -23.94 -2.75 2.13
N PHE A 237 -23.35 -2.09 3.11
CA PHE A 237 -22.04 -1.47 3.04
C PHE A 237 -21.06 -2.28 3.89
N ILE A 238 -20.09 -2.93 3.24
CA ILE A 238 -19.10 -3.77 3.91
C ILE A 238 -17.86 -2.94 4.22
N ILE A 239 -17.43 -2.92 5.48
CA ILE A 239 -16.32 -2.08 5.92
C ILE A 239 -15.01 -2.42 5.20
N GLY A 240 -14.82 -3.69 4.84
CA GLY A 240 -13.66 -4.16 4.09
C GLY A 240 -12.35 -4.09 4.87
N ALA A 241 -11.24 -3.92 4.17
CA ALA A 241 -9.91 -3.92 4.76
C ALA A 241 -9.03 -2.80 4.19
N SER A 242 -7.73 -2.81 4.50
CA SER A 242 -6.77 -1.88 3.91
C SER A 242 -6.46 -2.22 2.45
N ASP A 243 -6.05 -1.22 1.67
CA ASP A 243 -5.69 -1.32 0.26
C ASP A 243 -4.62 -2.39 -0.01
N GLY A 244 -3.56 -2.40 0.81
CA GLY A 244 -2.49 -3.37 0.70
C GLY A 244 -2.92 -4.81 0.96
N VAL A 245 -3.81 -5.03 1.91
CA VAL A 245 -4.34 -6.35 2.25
C VAL A 245 -5.31 -6.85 1.17
N LEU A 246 -6.23 -5.99 0.72
CA LEU A 246 -7.19 -6.33 -0.34
C LEU A 246 -6.54 -6.50 -1.71
N SER A 247 -5.44 -5.78 -1.96
CA SER A 247 -4.66 -5.99 -3.18
C SER A 247 -4.10 -7.42 -3.28
N ASN A 248 -3.70 -8.04 -2.14
CA ASN A 248 -3.31 -9.45 -2.13
C ASN A 248 -4.47 -10.37 -2.54
N LEU A 249 -5.66 -10.12 -1.99
CA LEU A 249 -6.86 -10.88 -2.37
C LEU A 249 -7.15 -10.70 -3.87
N GLY A 250 -7.18 -9.45 -4.36
CA GLY A 250 -7.54 -9.14 -5.74
C GLY A 250 -6.54 -9.60 -6.81
N VAL A 251 -5.32 -10.03 -6.43
CA VAL A 251 -4.37 -10.67 -7.36
C VAL A 251 -4.27 -12.19 -7.15
N ASN A 252 -5.19 -12.77 -6.39
CA ASN A 252 -5.17 -14.20 -6.05
C ASN A 252 -3.89 -14.65 -5.32
N ALA A 253 -3.40 -13.83 -4.38
CA ALA A 253 -2.25 -14.15 -3.54
C ALA A 253 -2.69 -14.35 -2.08
N ILE A 254 -3.67 -15.21 -1.86
CA ILE A 254 -4.26 -15.53 -0.54
C ILE A 254 -3.83 -16.89 0.00
N GLU A 255 -3.24 -17.74 -0.82
CA GLU A 255 -2.70 -19.01 -0.34
C GLU A 255 -1.35 -18.81 0.34
N PRO A 256 -1.07 -19.51 1.46
CA PRO A 256 0.24 -19.47 2.11
C PRO A 256 1.37 -19.86 1.14
N GLY A 257 2.40 -18.99 1.08
CA GLY A 257 3.53 -19.16 0.18
C GLY A 257 3.35 -18.50 -1.20
N VAL A 258 2.17 -17.94 -1.53
CA VAL A 258 1.99 -17.09 -2.71
C VAL A 258 2.30 -15.65 -2.32
N VAL A 259 3.30 -15.06 -2.96
CA VAL A 259 3.77 -13.70 -2.68
C VAL A 259 3.16 -12.73 -3.67
N ALA A 260 2.53 -11.66 -3.17
CA ALA A 260 2.09 -10.53 -3.97
C ALA A 260 3.18 -9.45 -4.00
N ILE A 261 3.49 -8.95 -5.20
CA ILE A 261 4.39 -7.81 -5.40
C ILE A 261 3.64 -6.71 -6.15
N THR A 262 3.62 -5.53 -5.58
CA THR A 262 3.06 -4.35 -6.24
C THR A 262 4.17 -3.35 -6.54
N VAL A 263 4.25 -2.85 -7.78
CA VAL A 263 5.15 -1.77 -8.17
C VAL A 263 4.34 -0.67 -8.85
N GLY A 264 3.89 0.27 -8.03
CA GLY A 264 3.26 1.52 -8.43
C GLY A 264 4.23 2.69 -8.24
N THR A 265 3.78 3.84 -7.79
CA THR A 265 4.64 4.98 -7.38
C THR A 265 5.65 4.54 -6.31
N SER A 266 5.18 3.84 -5.29
CA SER A 266 5.96 3.06 -4.32
C SER A 266 5.85 1.56 -4.65
N GLY A 267 6.34 0.68 -3.77
CA GLY A 267 6.19 -0.75 -3.95
C GLY A 267 5.90 -1.48 -2.64
N ALA A 268 5.56 -2.76 -2.74
CA ALA A 268 5.45 -3.62 -1.57
C ALA A 268 5.57 -5.09 -1.96
N VAL A 269 6.07 -5.90 -1.02
CA VAL A 269 6.10 -7.36 -1.09
C VAL A 269 5.29 -7.89 0.09
N ARG A 270 4.32 -8.77 -0.18
CA ARG A 270 3.36 -9.26 0.82
C ARG A 270 3.07 -10.74 0.62
N VAL A 271 2.74 -11.43 1.70
CA VAL A 271 2.29 -12.83 1.68
C VAL A 271 1.23 -13.04 2.74
N VAL A 272 0.29 -13.93 2.47
CA VAL A 272 -0.75 -14.31 3.44
C VAL A 272 -0.26 -15.46 4.32
N THR A 273 -0.61 -15.39 5.61
CA THR A 273 -0.37 -16.42 6.61
C THR A 273 -1.66 -16.76 7.35
N ASN A 274 -1.76 -17.96 7.90
CA ASN A 274 -2.92 -18.42 8.69
C ASN A 274 -2.79 -18.18 10.21
N HIS A 275 -1.77 -17.45 10.61
CA HIS A 275 -1.55 -16.98 11.98
C HIS A 275 -0.70 -15.69 11.93
N PRO A 276 -0.78 -14.83 12.95
CA PRO A 276 0.02 -13.61 12.97
C PRO A 276 1.51 -13.95 13.10
N VAL A 277 2.32 -13.35 12.23
CA VAL A 277 3.78 -13.52 12.21
C VAL A 277 4.43 -12.15 12.28
N THR A 278 5.23 -11.92 13.31
CA THR A 278 6.04 -10.70 13.47
C THR A 278 7.52 -11.04 13.35
N ASP A 279 8.28 -10.20 12.68
CA ASP A 279 9.71 -10.39 12.49
C ASP A 279 10.49 -10.03 13.77
N PRO A 280 11.25 -10.95 14.39
CA PRO A 280 12.06 -10.61 15.55
C PRO A 280 13.05 -9.45 15.32
N LYS A 281 13.40 -9.15 14.07
CA LYS A 281 14.28 -8.03 13.69
C LYS A 281 13.52 -6.74 13.35
N GLY A 282 12.17 -6.76 13.38
CA GLY A 282 11.35 -5.57 13.13
C GLY A 282 11.30 -5.07 11.69
N ARG A 283 11.65 -5.90 10.70
CA ARG A 283 11.79 -5.48 9.30
C ARG A 283 10.48 -5.45 8.50
N THR A 284 9.44 -6.15 8.97
CA THR A 284 8.18 -6.37 8.25
C THR A 284 6.98 -5.92 9.08
N PHE A 285 5.86 -5.69 8.40
CA PHE A 285 4.57 -5.52 9.07
C PHE A 285 3.78 -6.85 9.10
N CYS A 286 2.75 -6.90 9.95
CA CYS A 286 1.74 -7.95 9.98
C CYS A 286 0.37 -7.31 10.20
N TYR A 287 -0.57 -7.46 9.25
CA TYR A 287 -1.93 -6.90 9.33
C TYR A 287 -2.99 -7.98 9.13
N ALA A 288 -4.09 -7.88 9.85
CA ALA A 288 -5.19 -8.83 9.72
C ALA A 288 -5.94 -8.63 8.39
N LEU A 289 -6.31 -9.73 7.72
CA LEU A 289 -7.27 -9.76 6.62
C LEU A 289 -8.64 -10.26 7.14
N THR A 290 -8.64 -11.36 7.87
CA THR A 290 -9.79 -11.90 8.57
C THR A 290 -9.38 -12.32 9.99
N GLU A 291 -10.22 -13.04 10.71
CA GLU A 291 -9.87 -13.64 12.01
C GLU A 291 -8.83 -14.75 11.88
N ASP A 292 -8.74 -15.39 10.70
CA ASP A 292 -7.89 -16.55 10.43
C ASP A 292 -6.77 -16.28 9.41
N LEU A 293 -6.74 -15.10 8.80
CA LEU A 293 -5.77 -14.74 7.77
C LEU A 293 -5.11 -13.40 8.09
N TRP A 294 -3.79 -13.37 7.96
CA TRP A 294 -2.95 -12.18 8.13
C TRP A 294 -2.09 -11.96 6.89
N VAL A 295 -1.76 -10.71 6.63
CA VAL A 295 -0.82 -10.32 5.57
C VAL A 295 0.43 -9.79 6.22
N ILE A 296 1.56 -10.46 5.98
CA ILE A 296 2.88 -9.99 6.37
C ILE A 296 3.60 -9.41 5.15
N GLY A 297 4.46 -8.43 5.36
CA GLY A 297 5.17 -7.84 4.25
C GLY A 297 5.99 -6.63 4.59
N GLY A 298 6.48 -5.98 3.54
CA GLY A 298 7.22 -4.74 3.66
C GLY A 298 6.91 -3.79 2.50
N PRO A 299 6.53 -2.53 2.82
CA PRO A 299 6.37 -1.49 1.83
C PRO A 299 7.71 -0.83 1.55
N VAL A 300 7.97 -0.45 0.30
CA VAL A 300 9.14 0.36 -0.09
C VAL A 300 8.68 1.72 -0.62
N ASN A 301 9.45 2.78 -0.35
CA ASN A 301 9.14 4.10 -0.88
C ASN A 301 9.40 4.18 -2.37
N ASN A 302 10.48 3.55 -2.80
CA ASN A 302 11.15 3.75 -4.07
C ASN A 302 10.72 2.71 -5.12
N GLY A 303 9.55 2.91 -5.71
CA GLY A 303 9.02 2.12 -6.82
C GLY A 303 9.14 2.85 -8.16
N GLY A 304 8.04 2.91 -8.91
CA GLY A 304 7.95 3.56 -10.21
C GLY A 304 8.25 5.06 -10.20
N MET A 305 8.16 5.72 -9.04
CA MET A 305 8.57 7.13 -8.91
C MET A 305 10.05 7.34 -9.27
N ILE A 306 10.90 6.36 -9.02
CA ILE A 306 12.32 6.44 -9.37
C ILE A 306 12.50 6.39 -10.89
N PHE A 307 11.72 5.55 -11.56
CA PHE A 307 11.77 5.51 -13.03
C PHE A 307 11.17 6.77 -13.65
N ARG A 308 10.17 7.39 -13.01
CA ARG A 308 9.68 8.73 -13.37
C ARG A 308 10.77 9.78 -13.23
N TRP A 309 11.53 9.75 -12.13
CA TRP A 309 12.67 10.66 -11.95
C TRP A 309 13.72 10.51 -13.05
N VAL A 310 14.07 9.29 -13.46
CA VAL A 310 14.95 9.04 -14.62
C VAL A 310 14.39 9.68 -15.89
N ARG A 311 13.09 9.47 -16.15
CA ARG A 311 12.39 10.05 -17.30
C ARG A 311 12.51 11.58 -17.33
N ASP A 312 12.25 12.21 -16.20
CA ASP A 312 12.08 13.66 -16.10
C ASP A 312 13.42 14.41 -15.92
N GLN A 313 14.42 13.78 -15.28
CA GLN A 313 15.69 14.44 -14.95
C GLN A 313 16.88 13.98 -15.81
N LEU A 314 16.90 12.73 -16.26
CA LEU A 314 18.07 12.18 -16.96
C LEU A 314 17.83 11.94 -18.46
N CYS A 315 16.58 11.79 -18.91
CA CYS A 315 16.24 11.29 -20.23
C CYS A 315 15.25 12.20 -20.99
N THR A 316 15.28 13.49 -20.75
CA THR A 316 14.35 14.45 -21.39
C THR A 316 14.40 14.44 -22.92
N LEU A 317 15.60 14.32 -23.52
CA LEU A 317 15.77 14.29 -24.98
C LEU A 317 15.20 13.00 -25.59
N GLU A 318 15.44 11.85 -24.98
CA GLU A 318 14.92 10.55 -25.41
C GLU A 318 13.39 10.52 -25.32
N VAL A 319 12.84 11.11 -24.27
CA VAL A 319 11.39 11.26 -24.06
C VAL A 319 10.76 12.17 -25.12
N GLU A 320 11.36 13.33 -25.40
CA GLU A 320 10.88 14.23 -26.46
C GLU A 320 10.94 13.60 -27.85
N HIS A 321 12.01 12.85 -28.12
CA HIS A 321 12.13 12.11 -29.37
C HIS A 321 11.06 11.02 -29.49
N GLY A 322 10.83 10.25 -28.44
CA GLY A 322 9.77 9.24 -28.37
C GLY A 322 8.38 9.83 -28.60
N LYS A 323 8.06 10.93 -27.94
CA LYS A 323 6.79 11.65 -28.13
C LYS A 323 6.56 12.08 -29.59
N ARG A 324 7.60 12.54 -30.29
CA ARG A 324 7.53 12.89 -31.74
C ARG A 324 7.20 11.65 -32.60
N LEU A 325 7.58 10.47 -32.16
CA LEU A 325 7.29 9.19 -32.82
C LEU A 325 5.97 8.54 -32.35
N GLY A 326 5.22 9.20 -31.46
CA GLY A 326 3.98 8.68 -30.90
C GLY A 326 4.15 7.51 -29.90
N LYS A 327 5.38 7.34 -29.35
CA LYS A 327 5.67 6.29 -28.36
C LYS A 327 5.46 6.77 -26.93
N ASP A 328 5.09 5.83 -26.06
CA ASP A 328 5.06 6.07 -24.61
C ASP A 328 6.50 6.32 -24.09
N PRO A 329 6.73 7.36 -23.27
CA PRO A 329 8.06 7.65 -22.73
C PRO A 329 8.72 6.49 -21.99
N TYR A 330 7.93 5.69 -21.23
CA TYR A 330 8.48 4.55 -20.49
C TYR A 330 8.85 3.39 -21.42
N GLU A 331 8.11 3.21 -22.51
CA GLU A 331 8.45 2.23 -23.55
C GLU A 331 9.82 2.57 -24.17
N VAL A 332 10.05 3.83 -24.53
CA VAL A 332 11.35 4.28 -25.05
C VAL A 332 12.49 3.98 -24.08
N LEU A 333 12.32 4.27 -22.79
CA LEU A 333 13.36 4.03 -21.79
C LEU A 333 13.62 2.55 -21.55
N THR A 334 12.59 1.71 -21.59
CA THR A 334 12.74 0.25 -21.45
C THR A 334 13.40 -0.36 -22.69
N GLU A 335 13.11 0.13 -23.90
CA GLU A 335 13.82 -0.25 -25.12
C GLU A 335 15.33 0.11 -25.08
N ILE A 336 15.67 1.25 -24.46
CA ILE A 336 17.07 1.65 -24.25
C ILE A 336 17.75 0.70 -23.24
N ALA A 337 17.11 0.44 -22.12
CA ALA A 337 17.62 -0.50 -21.10
C ALA A 337 17.82 -1.93 -21.66
N ALA A 338 16.97 -2.36 -22.59
CA ALA A 338 17.05 -3.69 -23.21
C ALA A 338 18.34 -3.93 -24.01
N LYS A 339 19.06 -2.85 -24.40
CA LYS A 339 20.33 -2.95 -25.14
C LYS A 339 21.52 -3.33 -24.28
N VAL A 340 21.36 -3.31 -22.97
CA VAL A 340 22.39 -3.63 -21.98
C VAL A 340 22.15 -5.01 -21.41
N ASN A 341 23.22 -5.75 -21.15
CA ASN A 341 23.14 -7.07 -20.54
C ASN A 341 22.59 -7.04 -19.10
N PRO A 342 21.97 -8.14 -18.64
CA PRO A 342 21.62 -8.31 -17.23
C PRO A 342 22.79 -8.06 -16.30
N GLY A 343 22.54 -7.26 -15.23
CA GLY A 343 23.55 -6.83 -14.27
C GLY A 343 24.26 -5.53 -14.63
N SER A 344 23.83 -4.83 -15.72
CA SER A 344 24.31 -3.49 -16.11
C SER A 344 25.84 -3.39 -16.15
N ASP A 345 26.53 -4.47 -16.58
CA ASP A 345 27.98 -4.63 -16.59
C ASP A 345 28.65 -4.29 -15.24
N GLY A 346 27.98 -4.64 -14.12
CA GLY A 346 28.44 -4.42 -12.75
C GLY A 346 28.08 -3.07 -12.14
N LEU A 347 27.25 -2.26 -12.81
CA LEU A 347 26.73 -1.00 -12.26
C LEU A 347 25.52 -1.28 -11.38
N LEU A 348 25.62 -1.00 -10.09
CA LEU A 348 24.54 -1.12 -9.10
C LEU A 348 23.90 0.24 -8.79
N PHE A 349 22.61 0.24 -8.53
CA PHE A 349 21.87 1.43 -8.10
C PHE A 349 21.04 1.13 -6.86
N HIS A 350 21.25 1.89 -5.77
CA HIS A 350 20.36 1.93 -4.62
C HIS A 350 19.30 3.03 -4.84
N PRO A 351 18.00 2.69 -4.87
CA PRO A 351 16.96 3.62 -5.30
C PRO A 351 16.47 4.61 -4.23
N TYR A 352 17.12 4.75 -3.09
CA TYR A 352 16.64 5.40 -1.86
C TYR A 352 16.48 6.93 -1.96
N LEU A 353 15.91 7.43 -3.08
CA LEU A 353 15.76 8.88 -3.30
C LEU A 353 14.77 9.54 -2.33
N ALA A 354 13.85 8.77 -1.75
CA ALA A 354 12.83 9.23 -0.80
C ALA A 354 13.00 8.61 0.61
N GLY A 355 14.25 8.37 1.04
CA GLY A 355 14.49 7.49 2.18
C GLY A 355 13.99 6.08 1.87
N GLU A 356 13.97 5.16 2.85
CA GLU A 356 13.39 3.85 2.61
C GLU A 356 12.66 3.32 3.84
N ARG A 357 11.53 2.60 3.58
CA ARG A 357 10.84 1.82 4.59
C ARG A 357 11.45 0.42 4.72
N ALA A 358 10.71 -0.62 4.47
CA ALA A 358 11.17 -1.99 4.60
C ALA A 358 12.32 -2.32 3.63
N PRO A 359 13.31 -3.12 4.04
CA PRO A 359 13.53 -3.62 5.39
C PRO A 359 14.38 -2.68 6.27
N LEU A 360 14.82 -1.54 5.72
CA LEU A 360 15.78 -0.62 6.36
C LEU A 360 15.15 0.26 7.44
N TRP A 361 13.92 0.73 7.23
CA TRP A 361 13.22 1.71 8.08
C TRP A 361 14.07 2.94 8.39
N ASN A 362 14.75 3.49 7.36
CA ASN A 362 15.66 4.62 7.44
C ASN A 362 15.22 5.75 6.50
N ALA A 363 14.68 6.83 7.06
CA ALA A 363 14.28 8.03 6.33
C ALA A 363 15.48 8.82 5.76
N ASN A 364 16.69 8.59 6.30
CA ASN A 364 17.92 9.25 5.88
C ASN A 364 18.67 8.48 4.77
N ALA A 365 18.20 7.29 4.38
CA ALA A 365 18.77 6.57 3.24
C ALA A 365 18.73 7.44 1.97
N ARG A 366 19.79 7.38 1.17
CA ARG A 366 19.96 8.16 -0.06
C ARG A 366 20.35 7.27 -1.23
N GLY A 367 19.90 7.65 -2.43
CA GLY A 367 20.24 6.94 -3.66
C GLY A 367 21.71 7.03 -4.01
N SER A 368 22.25 5.94 -4.59
CA SER A 368 23.64 5.89 -5.02
C SER A 368 23.84 4.99 -6.24
N PHE A 369 24.73 5.39 -7.15
CA PHE A 369 25.30 4.52 -8.16
C PHE A 369 26.67 4.01 -7.69
N PHE A 370 26.90 2.71 -7.81
CA PHE A 370 28.15 2.08 -7.42
C PHE A 370 28.71 1.19 -8.54
N GLY A 371 30.02 1.22 -8.75
CA GLY A 371 30.69 0.44 -9.81
C GLY A 371 30.80 1.18 -11.15
N LEU A 372 30.59 2.50 -11.18
CA LEU A 372 30.67 3.28 -12.40
C LEU A 372 32.08 3.28 -12.98
N GLY A 373 32.22 2.88 -14.25
CA GLY A 373 33.46 2.89 -15.02
C GLY A 373 33.30 3.63 -16.36
N LEU A 374 34.41 3.91 -17.04
CA LEU A 374 34.42 4.69 -18.30
C LEU A 374 33.64 4.05 -19.46
N HIS A 375 33.39 2.75 -19.40
CA HIS A 375 32.62 2.02 -20.41
C HIS A 375 31.11 2.13 -20.23
N HIS A 376 30.65 2.54 -19.04
CA HIS A 376 29.23 2.73 -18.79
C HIS A 376 28.68 3.95 -19.51
N LYS A 377 27.52 3.80 -20.10
CA LYS A 377 26.79 4.83 -20.84
C LYS A 377 25.41 5.04 -20.20
N LYS A 378 24.62 5.96 -20.74
CA LYS A 378 23.27 6.28 -20.26
C LYS A 378 22.35 5.05 -20.17
N GLU A 379 22.41 4.17 -21.17
CA GLU A 379 21.63 2.93 -21.18
C GLU A 379 21.91 2.01 -19.98
N HIS A 380 23.17 1.97 -19.49
CA HIS A 380 23.55 1.23 -18.29
C HIS A 380 22.94 1.86 -17.03
N LEU A 381 22.95 3.21 -16.95
CA LEU A 381 22.32 3.93 -15.84
C LEU A 381 20.81 3.63 -15.77
N ILE A 382 20.12 3.68 -16.93
CA ILE A 382 18.68 3.40 -17.00
C ILE A 382 18.39 1.96 -16.56
N ARG A 383 19.17 0.99 -17.08
CA ARG A 383 19.01 -0.41 -16.71
C ARG A 383 19.31 -0.65 -15.22
N ALA A 384 20.41 -0.10 -14.71
CA ALA A 384 20.77 -0.23 -13.29
C ALA A 384 19.66 0.31 -12.36
N VAL A 385 18.96 1.38 -12.78
CA VAL A 385 17.81 1.90 -12.02
C VAL A 385 16.66 0.91 -11.99
N LEU A 386 16.28 0.30 -13.12
CA LEU A 386 15.23 -0.71 -13.16
C LEU A 386 15.59 -1.93 -12.30
N GLU A 387 16.82 -2.42 -12.42
CA GLU A 387 17.35 -3.52 -11.61
C GLU A 387 17.39 -3.15 -10.13
N GLY A 388 17.81 -1.93 -9.78
CA GLY A 388 17.90 -1.42 -8.41
C GLY A 388 16.54 -1.38 -7.71
N ILE A 389 15.47 -0.99 -8.42
CA ILE A 389 14.11 -1.04 -7.88
C ILE A 389 13.70 -2.49 -7.56
N ILE A 390 14.01 -3.43 -8.44
CA ILE A 390 13.71 -4.86 -8.22
C ILE A 390 14.59 -5.45 -7.11
N TYR A 391 15.87 -5.11 -7.04
CA TYR A 391 16.73 -5.53 -5.92
C TYR A 391 16.21 -5.03 -4.57
N ASN A 392 15.71 -3.82 -4.50
CA ASN A 392 15.13 -3.27 -3.27
C ASN A 392 13.91 -4.10 -2.81
N LEU A 393 12.99 -4.45 -3.72
CA LEU A 393 11.88 -5.36 -3.43
C LEU A 393 12.38 -6.77 -3.05
N TYR A 394 13.44 -7.25 -3.69
CA TYR A 394 14.03 -8.53 -3.35
C TYR A 394 14.59 -8.58 -1.93
N THR A 395 15.15 -7.48 -1.42
CA THR A 395 15.59 -7.41 -0.01
C THR A 395 14.45 -7.61 0.98
N VAL A 396 13.25 -7.11 0.64
CA VAL A 396 12.04 -7.37 1.43
C VAL A 396 11.65 -8.85 1.36
N LEU A 397 11.68 -9.45 0.17
CA LEU A 397 11.41 -10.88 0.00
C LEU A 397 12.37 -11.74 0.81
N LEU A 398 13.65 -11.40 0.85
CA LEU A 398 14.64 -12.12 1.66
C LEU A 398 14.29 -12.08 3.16
N ALA A 399 13.80 -10.94 3.67
CA ALA A 399 13.32 -10.86 5.05
C ALA A 399 12.08 -11.75 5.28
N LEU A 400 11.17 -11.83 4.30
CA LEU A 400 10.00 -12.71 4.37
C LEU A 400 10.40 -14.19 4.28
N LYS A 401 11.37 -14.56 3.43
CA LYS A 401 11.86 -15.94 3.34
C LYS A 401 12.40 -16.48 4.69
N GLU A 402 13.02 -15.61 5.50
CA GLU A 402 13.45 -16.00 6.86
C GLU A 402 12.26 -16.38 7.76
N LEU A 403 11.06 -15.86 7.50
CA LEU A 403 9.87 -16.06 8.33
C LEU A 403 8.96 -17.19 7.83
N ILE A 404 8.82 -17.33 6.51
CA ILE A 404 7.84 -18.23 5.89
C ILE A 404 8.46 -19.31 4.99
N GLY A 405 9.78 -19.31 4.78
CA GLY A 405 10.45 -20.18 3.81
C GLY A 405 10.38 -19.66 2.37
N GLU A 406 10.71 -20.52 1.41
CA GLU A 406 10.71 -20.17 -0.01
C GLU A 406 9.28 -19.94 -0.55
N PRO A 407 9.08 -18.88 -1.36
CA PRO A 407 7.79 -18.66 -2.00
C PRO A 407 7.49 -19.76 -3.02
N LYS A 408 6.23 -20.14 -3.12
CA LYS A 408 5.74 -21.10 -4.13
C LYS A 408 5.52 -20.42 -5.48
N LYS A 409 5.10 -19.16 -5.45
CA LYS A 409 4.67 -18.40 -6.62
C LYS A 409 4.72 -16.90 -6.32
N ILE A 410 5.00 -16.10 -7.35
CA ILE A 410 4.90 -14.64 -7.29
C ILE A 410 3.76 -14.16 -8.17
N GLN A 411 2.85 -13.39 -7.58
CA GLN A 411 1.83 -12.61 -8.28
C GLN A 411 2.24 -11.14 -8.25
N ALA A 412 2.49 -10.55 -9.41
CA ALA A 412 2.99 -9.17 -9.49
C ALA A 412 1.97 -8.26 -10.18
N THR A 413 1.86 -7.01 -9.71
CA THR A 413 0.92 -6.02 -10.25
C THR A 413 1.48 -4.60 -10.17
N GLY A 414 0.81 -3.65 -10.84
CA GLY A 414 1.18 -2.25 -10.86
C GLY A 414 1.75 -1.79 -12.20
N GLY A 415 2.17 -0.52 -12.26
CA GLY A 415 2.57 0.14 -13.52
C GLY A 415 3.74 -0.53 -14.25
N PHE A 416 4.66 -1.19 -13.53
CA PHE A 416 5.79 -1.92 -14.11
C PHE A 416 5.34 -3.07 -15.01
N ALA A 417 4.17 -3.63 -14.75
CA ALA A 417 3.61 -4.77 -15.46
C ALA A 417 3.36 -4.52 -16.95
N ARG A 418 3.34 -3.27 -17.38
CA ARG A 418 3.26 -2.89 -18.80
C ARG A 418 4.54 -3.16 -19.59
N SER A 419 5.69 -3.31 -18.91
CA SER A 419 6.99 -3.53 -19.54
C SER A 419 7.41 -5.00 -19.44
N GLU A 420 7.53 -5.68 -20.58
CA GLU A 420 7.95 -7.08 -20.64
C GLU A 420 9.36 -7.28 -20.05
N ILE A 421 10.31 -6.41 -20.42
CA ILE A 421 11.67 -6.50 -19.90
C ILE A 421 11.72 -6.33 -18.37
N TRP A 422 10.89 -5.46 -17.82
CA TRP A 422 10.88 -5.23 -16.37
C TRP A 422 10.24 -6.40 -15.62
N ARG A 423 9.21 -7.05 -16.20
CA ARG A 423 8.65 -8.31 -15.66
C ARG A 423 9.69 -9.44 -15.70
N GLN A 424 10.45 -9.57 -16.81
CA GLN A 424 11.51 -10.56 -16.92
C GLN A 424 12.65 -10.31 -15.93
N MET A 425 13.09 -9.05 -15.73
CA MET A 425 14.07 -8.70 -14.69
C MET A 425 13.62 -9.15 -13.30
N MET A 426 12.32 -9.04 -12.99
CA MET A 426 11.78 -9.50 -11.71
C MET A 426 11.90 -11.03 -11.59
N ALA A 427 11.53 -11.79 -12.61
CA ALA A 427 11.67 -13.24 -12.60
C ALA A 427 13.13 -13.68 -12.42
N ASP A 428 14.07 -13.02 -13.11
CA ASP A 428 15.47 -13.33 -13.10
C ASP A 428 16.15 -13.01 -11.74
N ILE A 429 15.91 -11.78 -11.21
CA ILE A 429 16.49 -11.34 -9.92
C ILE A 429 15.91 -12.15 -8.76
N PHE A 430 14.62 -12.46 -8.80
CA PHE A 430 13.97 -13.23 -7.74
C PHE A 430 14.22 -14.73 -7.86
N HIS A 431 14.68 -15.19 -9.03
CA HIS A 431 14.82 -16.59 -9.37
C HIS A 431 13.53 -17.36 -9.07
N GLN A 432 12.41 -16.84 -9.55
CA GLN A 432 11.06 -17.36 -9.31
C GLN A 432 10.17 -17.09 -10.53
N ASP A 433 9.22 -17.97 -10.76
CA ASP A 433 8.15 -17.75 -11.74
C ASP A 433 7.30 -16.55 -11.33
N VAL A 434 7.10 -15.61 -12.25
CA VAL A 434 6.30 -14.40 -12.04
C VAL A 434 5.05 -14.44 -12.90
N TYR A 435 3.90 -14.30 -12.24
CA TYR A 435 2.58 -14.22 -12.85
C TYR A 435 2.05 -12.79 -12.69
N VAL A 436 1.54 -12.21 -13.75
CA VAL A 436 1.00 -10.84 -13.75
C VAL A 436 -0.43 -10.89 -14.29
N PRO A 437 -1.44 -10.63 -13.44
CA PRO A 437 -2.82 -10.63 -13.88
C PRO A 437 -3.09 -9.49 -14.87
N GLU A 438 -4.00 -9.70 -15.78
CA GLU A 438 -4.38 -8.71 -16.79
C GLU A 438 -5.11 -7.51 -16.19
N SER A 439 -5.87 -7.72 -15.11
CA SER A 439 -6.58 -6.65 -14.40
C SER A 439 -5.69 -5.93 -13.39
N PHE A 440 -5.75 -4.58 -13.38
CA PHE A 440 -4.99 -3.72 -12.46
C PHE A 440 -5.82 -3.21 -11.28
N GLU A 441 -7.11 -3.57 -11.16
CA GLU A 441 -8.05 -3.07 -10.14
C GLU A 441 -8.06 -3.96 -8.89
N SER A 442 -6.89 -4.39 -8.44
CA SER A 442 -6.75 -5.42 -7.40
C SER A 442 -7.39 -5.04 -6.06
N SER A 443 -7.25 -3.79 -5.59
CA SER A 443 -7.83 -3.35 -4.30
C SER A 443 -9.35 -3.33 -4.36
N CYS A 444 -9.94 -2.81 -5.46
CA CYS A 444 -11.38 -2.78 -5.65
C CYS A 444 -11.96 -4.19 -5.82
N LEU A 445 -11.28 -5.07 -6.58
CA LEU A 445 -11.72 -6.46 -6.76
C LEU A 445 -11.64 -7.22 -5.44
N GLY A 446 -10.55 -7.07 -4.68
CA GLY A 446 -10.42 -7.65 -3.34
C GLY A 446 -11.51 -7.21 -2.39
N ALA A 447 -11.88 -5.90 -2.41
CA ALA A 447 -12.99 -5.39 -1.63
C ALA A 447 -14.33 -6.02 -2.05
N ALA A 448 -14.60 -6.11 -3.36
CA ALA A 448 -15.81 -6.69 -3.88
C ALA A 448 -15.95 -8.18 -3.51
N ILE A 449 -14.86 -8.95 -3.62
CA ILE A 449 -14.84 -10.39 -3.23
C ILE A 449 -15.09 -10.55 -1.73
N LEU A 450 -14.46 -9.72 -0.89
CA LEU A 450 -14.70 -9.73 0.55
C LEU A 450 -16.16 -9.39 0.87
N GLY A 451 -16.77 -8.49 0.08
CA GLY A 451 -18.19 -8.17 0.15
C GLY A 451 -19.08 -9.39 -0.15
N LEU A 452 -18.83 -10.12 -1.23
CA LEU A 452 -19.56 -11.35 -1.54
C LEU A 452 -19.42 -12.41 -0.42
N TYR A 453 -18.21 -12.58 0.09
CA TYR A 453 -17.94 -13.48 1.20
C TYR A 453 -18.70 -13.08 2.47
N SER A 454 -18.73 -11.78 2.78
CA SER A 454 -19.49 -11.24 3.92
C SER A 454 -21.00 -11.53 3.84
N LEU A 455 -21.55 -11.49 2.62
CA LEU A 455 -22.98 -11.76 2.39
C LEU A 455 -23.33 -13.24 2.27
N GLY A 456 -22.33 -14.15 2.27
CA GLY A 456 -22.53 -15.58 2.05
C GLY A 456 -22.89 -15.93 0.59
N GLU A 457 -22.65 -15.02 -0.36
CA GLU A 457 -22.84 -15.29 -1.80
C GLU A 457 -21.73 -16.20 -2.35
N VAL A 458 -20.60 -16.29 -1.65
CA VAL A 458 -19.49 -17.22 -1.89
C VAL A 458 -19.02 -17.83 -0.56
N ASP A 459 -18.66 -19.12 -0.60
CA ASP A 459 -18.26 -19.86 0.62
C ASP A 459 -16.80 -19.60 1.01
N THR A 460 -15.98 -19.07 0.09
CA THR A 460 -14.54 -18.89 0.31
C THR A 460 -13.98 -17.74 -0.52
N LEU A 461 -12.94 -17.10 0.00
CA LEU A 461 -12.20 -16.06 -0.73
C LEU A 461 -11.43 -16.60 -1.95
N HIS A 462 -11.22 -17.92 -2.06
CA HIS A 462 -10.54 -18.55 -3.20
C HIS A 462 -11.32 -18.44 -4.53
N VAL A 463 -12.58 -18.00 -4.51
CA VAL A 463 -13.35 -17.65 -5.71
C VAL A 463 -12.60 -16.66 -6.61
N VAL A 464 -11.70 -15.84 -6.04
CA VAL A 464 -10.83 -14.90 -6.76
C VAL A 464 -10.08 -15.56 -7.91
N SER A 465 -9.70 -16.84 -7.80
CA SER A 465 -8.99 -17.58 -8.86
C SER A 465 -9.74 -17.61 -10.18
N ASN A 466 -11.07 -17.50 -10.15
CA ASN A 466 -11.94 -17.48 -11.31
C ASN A 466 -12.20 -16.06 -11.84
N MET A 467 -11.78 -15.03 -11.10
CA MET A 467 -12.11 -13.62 -11.37
C MET A 467 -10.93 -12.79 -11.87
N VAL A 468 -9.68 -13.22 -11.64
CA VAL A 468 -8.48 -12.42 -11.97
C VAL A 468 -8.11 -12.40 -13.46
N GLY A 469 -8.76 -13.20 -14.31
CA GLY A 469 -8.48 -13.26 -15.74
C GLY A 469 -7.17 -13.97 -16.10
N ALA A 470 -6.70 -13.74 -17.33
CA ALA A 470 -5.44 -14.30 -17.82
C ALA A 470 -4.23 -13.70 -17.13
N ASN A 471 -3.13 -14.45 -17.09
CA ASN A 471 -1.88 -13.97 -16.51
C ASN A 471 -0.78 -13.96 -17.59
N PHE A 472 0.02 -12.91 -17.63
CA PHE A 472 1.35 -12.98 -18.24
C PHE A 472 2.24 -13.85 -17.35
N TYR A 473 3.04 -14.69 -17.98
CA TYR A 473 3.91 -15.64 -17.28
C TYR A 473 5.37 -15.43 -17.71
N HIS A 474 6.27 -15.36 -16.75
CA HIS A 474 7.70 -15.20 -16.99
C HIS A 474 8.47 -16.23 -16.15
N GLU A 475 9.19 -17.11 -16.85
CA GLU A 475 10.17 -18.02 -16.24
C GLU A 475 11.54 -17.30 -16.09
N PRO A 476 12.31 -17.60 -15.02
CA PRO A 476 13.65 -17.08 -14.88
C PRO A 476 14.57 -17.53 -16.02
N ASN A 477 15.30 -16.60 -16.62
CA ASN A 477 16.40 -16.91 -17.53
C ASN A 477 17.63 -17.28 -16.72
N MET A 478 18.07 -18.53 -16.77
CA MET A 478 19.14 -19.05 -15.90
C MET A 478 20.49 -18.37 -16.13
N GLU A 479 20.82 -17.91 -17.33
CA GLU A 479 22.04 -17.13 -17.58
C GLU A 479 22.01 -15.78 -16.87
N SER A 480 20.86 -15.09 -16.89
CA SER A 480 20.65 -13.85 -16.15
C SER A 480 20.66 -14.08 -14.64
N VAL A 481 20.01 -15.14 -14.17
CA VAL A 481 19.96 -15.53 -12.76
C VAL A 481 21.35 -15.66 -12.17
N GLU A 482 22.29 -16.35 -12.85
CA GLU A 482 23.67 -16.51 -12.35
C GLU A 482 24.39 -15.16 -12.19
N LYS A 483 24.21 -14.22 -13.13
CA LYS A 483 24.77 -12.86 -13.01
C LYS A 483 24.17 -12.11 -11.80
N TYR A 484 22.86 -12.19 -11.62
CA TYR A 484 22.19 -11.54 -10.51
C TYR A 484 22.52 -12.15 -9.15
N LYS A 485 22.75 -13.46 -9.07
CA LYS A 485 23.23 -14.15 -7.86
C LYS A 485 24.59 -13.61 -7.38
N ASP A 486 25.51 -13.32 -8.30
CA ASP A 486 26.81 -12.74 -7.96
C ASP A 486 26.69 -11.28 -7.47
N LEU A 487 25.77 -10.50 -8.04
CA LEU A 487 25.59 -9.07 -7.72
C LEU A 487 24.78 -8.84 -6.46
N THR A 488 23.77 -9.67 -6.16
CA THR A 488 22.88 -9.51 -5.02
C THR A 488 23.60 -9.38 -3.67
N PRO A 489 24.59 -10.22 -3.32
CA PRO A 489 25.33 -10.07 -2.06
C PRO A 489 26.10 -8.75 -1.98
N ILE A 490 26.61 -8.25 -3.12
CA ILE A 490 27.32 -6.97 -3.20
C ILE A 490 26.33 -5.83 -2.92
N TYR A 491 25.15 -5.85 -3.58
CA TYR A 491 24.09 -4.87 -3.38
C TYR A 491 23.69 -4.76 -1.90
N ILE A 492 23.45 -5.91 -1.25
CA ILE A 492 23.01 -5.97 0.16
C ILE A 492 24.11 -5.47 1.11
N ARG A 493 25.36 -5.90 0.90
CA ARG A 493 26.48 -5.45 1.75
C ARG A 493 26.73 -3.96 1.63
N LEU A 494 26.67 -3.44 0.41
CA LEU A 494 26.87 -2.01 0.15
C LEU A 494 25.81 -1.15 0.85
N ALA A 495 24.55 -1.53 0.81
CA ALA A 495 23.48 -0.82 1.53
C ALA A 495 23.78 -0.70 3.03
N ARG A 496 24.28 -1.78 3.66
CA ARG A 496 24.68 -1.80 5.08
C ARG A 496 25.91 -0.93 5.37
N HIS A 497 26.90 -0.97 4.48
CA HIS A 497 28.11 -0.15 4.65
C HIS A 497 27.86 1.35 4.50
N LEU A 498 26.77 1.74 3.83
CA LEU A 498 26.40 3.14 3.64
C LEU A 498 25.49 3.70 4.74
N GLU A 499 25.08 2.92 5.74
CA GLU A 499 24.13 3.37 6.79
C GLU A 499 24.63 4.63 7.53
N GLU A 500 25.88 4.66 7.98
CA GLU A 500 26.48 5.81 8.64
C GLU A 500 26.60 7.01 7.70
N GLU A 501 26.91 6.78 6.42
CA GLU A 501 27.02 7.83 5.42
C GLU A 501 25.67 8.41 5.04
N TYR A 502 24.58 7.64 5.12
CA TYR A 502 23.22 8.17 4.92
C TYR A 502 22.88 9.23 5.96
N GLU A 503 23.22 9.01 7.24
CA GLU A 503 23.00 9.99 8.30
C GLU A 503 23.82 11.26 8.05
N SER A 504 25.11 11.09 7.69
CA SER A 504 26.04 12.20 7.44
C SER A 504 25.60 13.06 6.26
N ILE A 505 25.23 12.44 5.12
CA ILE A 505 24.81 13.19 3.93
C ILE A 505 23.41 13.82 4.12
N ALA A 506 22.49 13.16 4.81
CA ALA A 506 21.18 13.73 5.13
C ALA A 506 21.30 14.95 6.04
N ALA A 507 22.18 14.90 7.06
CA ALA A 507 22.47 16.05 7.91
C ALA A 507 23.05 17.22 7.11
N PHE A 508 23.98 16.96 6.18
CA PHE A 508 24.52 17.97 5.28
C PHE A 508 23.42 18.61 4.42
N GLN A 509 22.56 17.80 3.78
CA GLN A 509 21.46 18.28 2.95
C GLN A 509 20.47 19.13 3.76
N LYS A 510 20.11 18.70 4.97
CA LYS A 510 19.20 19.46 5.86
C LYS A 510 19.76 20.82 6.26
N LYS A 511 21.10 20.94 6.32
CA LYS A 511 21.77 22.19 6.73
C LYS A 511 21.96 23.18 5.58
N TRP A 512 22.17 22.68 4.35
CA TRP A 512 22.68 23.49 3.25
C TRP A 512 21.78 23.53 2.00
N VAL A 513 20.76 22.68 1.91
CA VAL A 513 19.77 22.61 0.83
C VAL A 513 18.38 22.93 1.36
#